data_d37f3b926984930ca537d4a4fd501639
#
_entry.id   d37f3b926984930ca537d4a4fd501639
#
_cell.length_a   1.000
_cell.length_b   1.000
_cell.length_c   1.000
_cell.angle_alpha   90.00
_cell.angle_beta   90.00
_cell.angle_gamma   90.00
#
_symmetry.space_group_name_H-M   'P 1'
#
loop_
_entity.id
_entity.type
_entity.pdbx_description
1 polymer ?
#
loop_
_entity_poly.entity_id
_entity_poly.type
_entity_poly.pdbx_seq_one_letter_code
_entity_poly.pdbx_strand_id
1 'polypeptide(L)'
;MSQESLRTEWTSSLEQDAEPGSAALRSHLRAVHHENAGFTESCAMRCQDQQGRTSYAWLADAVAPERDRVVLDVACGSGPLLRLCHEALPSQVRLIGVDMSPDELALARARLPVGRAELVEAQAQKLDFLEDSSVDVALCHWALTLMDPVMPVLSEMARLLAPGGRFAAIVDGPMEAAPGYAQVHDLIYSHVQVELPNYGRMELGDPRVRTAEGLVALVKETFPNASVDVQTEVVRMSGPAETLAEEAAGFFYAAFVLSPAARRRMLDELGALLRELSPGRVPEFAMPVNRIVVELAGS
;
A
#
# COMPACT_ATOMS: atom_id res chain seq x y z
N MET A 1 6.76 -24.31 11.98
CA MET A 1 5.77 -24.84 11.04
C MET A 1 6.31 -24.56 9.64
N SER A 2 6.42 -25.56 8.76
CA SER A 2 6.83 -25.36 7.37
C SER A 2 5.68 -24.63 6.66
N GLN A 3 5.86 -23.35 6.41
CA GLN A 3 4.94 -22.60 5.55
C GLN A 3 5.06 -23.22 4.14
N GLU A 4 4.01 -23.86 3.64
CA GLU A 4 3.91 -24.22 2.23
C GLU A 4 3.81 -22.94 1.41
N SER A 5 4.26 -22.96 0.14
CA SER A 5 4.08 -21.79 -0.75
C SER A 5 2.60 -21.51 -0.92
N LEU A 6 2.21 -20.23 -0.87
CA LEU A 6 0.82 -19.84 -1.05
C LEU A 6 0.34 -20.19 -2.46
N ARG A 7 -0.62 -21.11 -2.55
CA ARG A 7 -1.24 -21.55 -3.81
C ARG A 7 -2.68 -21.09 -3.88
N THR A 8 -3.00 -20.34 -4.91
CA THR A 8 -4.34 -19.77 -5.15
C THR A 8 -4.72 -19.94 -6.62
N GLU A 9 -5.96 -19.69 -6.98
CA GLU A 9 -6.40 -19.67 -8.39
C GLU A 9 -5.53 -18.70 -9.21
N TRP A 10 -5.16 -17.55 -8.63
CA TRP A 10 -4.31 -16.55 -9.29
C TRP A 10 -2.91 -17.13 -9.62
N THR A 11 -2.23 -17.75 -8.65
CA THR A 11 -0.91 -18.38 -8.92
C THR A 11 -1.01 -19.55 -9.88
N SER A 12 -2.09 -20.33 -9.83
CA SER A 12 -2.33 -21.45 -10.74
C SER A 12 -2.58 -20.98 -12.19
N SER A 13 -3.23 -19.83 -12.36
CA SER A 13 -3.39 -19.22 -13.71
C SER A 13 -2.02 -18.81 -14.28
N LEU A 14 -1.13 -18.23 -13.45
CA LEU A 14 0.24 -17.88 -13.88
C LEU A 14 1.05 -19.12 -14.29
N GLU A 15 0.90 -20.25 -13.59
CA GLU A 15 1.55 -21.52 -13.96
C GLU A 15 1.09 -22.04 -15.32
N GLN A 16 -0.17 -21.78 -15.68
CA GLN A 16 -0.79 -22.21 -16.92
C GLN A 16 -0.65 -21.21 -18.08
N ASP A 17 0.11 -20.11 -17.88
CA ASP A 17 0.24 -19.01 -18.84
C ASP A 17 -1.12 -18.36 -19.21
N ALA A 18 -2.05 -18.37 -18.24
CA ALA A 18 -3.38 -17.77 -18.37
C ALA A 18 -3.45 -16.45 -17.60
N GLU A 19 -4.17 -15.48 -18.15
CA GLU A 19 -4.39 -14.19 -17.49
C GLU A 19 -5.45 -14.36 -16.38
N PRO A 20 -5.09 -14.17 -15.10
CA PRO A 20 -6.04 -14.26 -13.99
C PRO A 20 -6.94 -13.02 -13.96
N GLY A 21 -8.23 -13.22 -13.76
CA GLY A 21 -9.16 -12.10 -13.61
C GLY A 21 -9.06 -11.40 -12.26
N SER A 22 -9.66 -10.19 -12.17
CA SER A 22 -9.70 -9.36 -10.96
C SER A 22 -10.24 -10.10 -9.71
N ALA A 23 -11.16 -11.05 -9.88
CA ALA A 23 -11.67 -11.85 -8.77
C ALA A 23 -10.62 -12.81 -8.21
N ALA A 24 -9.81 -13.44 -9.06
CA ALA A 24 -8.71 -14.31 -8.66
C ALA A 24 -7.63 -13.50 -7.94
N LEU A 25 -7.29 -12.28 -8.42
CA LEU A 25 -6.38 -11.38 -7.75
C LEU A 25 -6.88 -11.01 -6.35
N ARG A 26 -8.14 -10.58 -6.20
CA ARG A 26 -8.71 -10.25 -4.88
C ARG A 26 -8.68 -11.44 -3.92
N SER A 27 -8.99 -12.65 -4.41
CA SER A 27 -8.90 -13.87 -3.60
C SER A 27 -7.47 -14.17 -3.17
N HIS A 28 -6.49 -13.97 -4.06
CA HIS A 28 -5.08 -14.11 -3.77
C HIS A 28 -4.62 -13.14 -2.68
N LEU A 29 -4.92 -11.84 -2.83
CA LEU A 29 -4.59 -10.82 -1.83
C LEU A 29 -5.21 -11.14 -0.46
N ARG A 30 -6.48 -11.58 -0.42
CA ARG A 30 -7.11 -12.02 0.84
C ARG A 30 -6.38 -13.19 1.48
N ALA A 31 -5.93 -14.18 0.70
CA ALA A 31 -5.18 -15.32 1.21
C ALA A 31 -3.82 -14.89 1.77
N VAL A 32 -3.11 -13.97 1.11
CA VAL A 32 -1.85 -13.38 1.61
C VAL A 32 -2.09 -12.71 2.97
N HIS A 33 -3.12 -11.87 3.08
CA HIS A 33 -3.45 -11.17 4.33
C HIS A 33 -3.98 -12.11 5.43
N HIS A 34 -4.66 -13.19 5.08
CA HIS A 34 -5.08 -14.19 6.05
C HIS A 34 -3.89 -14.88 6.72
N GLU A 35 -2.87 -15.24 5.93
CA GLU A 35 -1.68 -15.92 6.45
C GLU A 35 -0.66 -14.96 7.09
N ASN A 36 -0.64 -13.69 6.67
CA ASN A 36 0.39 -12.71 6.99
C ASN A 36 -0.18 -11.34 7.34
N ALA A 37 -1.25 -11.28 8.14
CA ALA A 37 -1.88 -10.01 8.51
C ALA A 37 -0.87 -9.01 9.11
N GLY A 38 -0.93 -7.75 8.69
CA GLY A 38 -0.02 -6.68 9.12
C GLY A 38 1.39 -6.73 8.51
N PHE A 39 1.66 -7.58 7.51
CA PHE A 39 3.02 -7.79 7.01
C PHE A 39 3.66 -6.55 6.34
N THR A 40 2.88 -5.76 5.61
CA THR A 40 3.39 -4.58 4.90
C THR A 40 3.66 -3.40 5.83
N GLU A 41 2.97 -3.33 6.96
CA GLU A 41 3.08 -2.20 7.88
C GLU A 41 4.45 -2.12 8.55
N SER A 42 5.09 -3.26 8.85
CA SER A 42 6.36 -3.28 9.58
C SER A 42 7.44 -2.50 8.82
N CYS A 43 7.64 -2.81 7.54
CA CYS A 43 8.57 -2.11 6.68
C CYS A 43 8.21 -0.62 6.55
N ALA A 44 6.95 -0.30 6.21
CA ALA A 44 6.49 1.06 5.99
C ALA A 44 6.55 1.94 7.26
N MET A 45 6.32 1.36 8.44
CA MET A 45 6.43 2.06 9.73
C MET A 45 7.87 2.30 10.18
N ARG A 46 8.84 1.55 9.66
CA ARG A 46 10.27 1.69 9.98
C ARG A 46 11.01 2.58 9.01
N CYS A 47 10.55 2.67 7.77
CA CYS A 47 11.13 3.54 6.76
C CYS A 47 10.72 4.99 6.99
N GLN A 48 11.71 5.90 7.02
CA GLN A 48 11.51 7.32 7.26
C GLN A 48 12.18 8.17 6.17
N ASP A 49 11.59 9.33 5.88
CA ASP A 49 12.19 10.37 5.06
C ASP A 49 13.31 11.10 5.79
N GLN A 50 13.90 12.13 5.16
CA GLN A 50 14.96 12.95 5.75
C GLN A 50 14.49 13.76 6.95
N GLN A 51 13.18 13.98 7.10
CA GLN A 51 12.55 14.70 8.22
C GLN A 51 12.14 13.74 9.37
N GLY A 52 12.39 12.44 9.22
CA GLY A 52 12.02 11.42 10.21
C GLY A 52 10.54 11.00 10.13
N ARG A 53 9.82 11.35 9.04
CA ARG A 53 8.42 10.96 8.84
C ARG A 53 8.34 9.63 8.11
N THR A 54 7.41 8.78 8.52
CA THR A 54 7.01 7.62 7.74
C THR A 54 6.08 8.04 6.58
N SER A 55 5.92 7.18 5.57
CA SER A 55 4.94 7.42 4.51
C SER A 55 3.50 7.53 5.04
N TYR A 56 3.17 6.86 6.15
CA TYR A 56 1.90 7.03 6.86
C TYR A 56 1.74 8.44 7.43
N ALA A 57 2.77 8.96 8.11
CA ALA A 57 2.73 10.32 8.66
C ALA A 57 2.63 11.36 7.54
N TRP A 58 3.40 11.17 6.46
CA TRP A 58 3.34 12.04 5.30
C TRP A 58 1.97 12.04 4.60
N LEU A 59 1.28 10.89 4.56
CA LEU A 59 -0.08 10.82 4.04
C LEU A 59 -1.08 11.51 4.97
N ALA A 60 -0.93 11.34 6.29
CA ALA A 60 -1.79 11.97 7.30
C ALA A 60 -1.73 13.50 7.26
N ASP A 61 -0.62 14.11 6.76
CA ASP A 61 -0.51 15.56 6.53
C ASP A 61 -1.55 16.10 5.52
N ALA A 62 -2.23 15.23 4.76
CA ALA A 62 -3.35 15.65 3.90
C ALA A 62 -4.61 16.02 4.69
N VAL A 63 -4.70 15.70 5.98
CA VAL A 63 -5.84 16.04 6.85
C VAL A 63 -5.60 17.40 7.50
N ALA A 64 -6.58 18.30 7.39
CA ALA A 64 -6.57 19.62 8.05
C ALA A 64 -7.47 19.58 9.30
N PRO A 65 -6.90 19.51 10.53
CA PRO A 65 -7.66 19.28 11.76
C PRO A 65 -8.73 20.34 12.05
N GLU A 66 -8.51 21.58 11.58
CA GLU A 66 -9.42 22.73 11.82
C GLU A 66 -10.68 22.67 10.97
N ARG A 67 -10.63 22.05 9.80
CA ARG A 67 -11.78 22.01 8.85
C ARG A 67 -12.39 20.64 8.68
N ASP A 68 -11.57 19.57 8.69
CA ASP A 68 -12.02 18.23 8.35
C ASP A 68 -12.73 17.59 9.55
N ARG A 69 -13.84 16.92 9.28
CA ARG A 69 -14.69 16.27 10.29
C ARG A 69 -14.88 14.78 10.04
N VAL A 70 -14.72 14.34 8.78
CA VAL A 70 -14.87 12.94 8.38
C VAL A 70 -13.65 12.52 7.58
N VAL A 71 -12.88 11.57 8.09
CA VAL A 71 -11.70 10.98 7.47
C VAL A 71 -11.98 9.51 7.17
N LEU A 72 -11.83 9.12 5.91
CA LEU A 72 -11.96 7.74 5.42
C LEU A 72 -10.57 7.20 5.06
N ASP A 73 -10.21 6.05 5.64
CA ASP A 73 -9.01 5.29 5.29
C ASP A 73 -9.42 4.08 4.45
N VAL A 74 -9.10 4.11 3.17
CA VAL A 74 -9.48 3.10 2.16
C VAL A 74 -8.40 2.04 2.07
N ALA A 75 -8.78 0.77 2.27
CA ALA A 75 -7.87 -0.35 2.49
C ALA A 75 -6.95 -0.06 3.69
N CYS A 76 -7.59 0.14 4.84
CA CYS A 76 -6.93 0.62 6.07
C CYS A 76 -5.99 -0.41 6.70
N GLY A 77 -6.02 -1.68 6.24
CA GLY A 77 -5.24 -2.77 6.78
C GLY A 77 -5.42 -2.91 8.30
N SER A 78 -4.33 -3.11 9.01
CA SER A 78 -4.30 -3.21 10.47
C SER A 78 -4.41 -1.85 11.20
N GLY A 79 -4.74 -0.75 10.49
CA GLY A 79 -5.10 0.56 11.04
C GLY A 79 -3.96 1.48 11.49
N PRO A 80 -2.72 1.41 10.94
CA PRO A 80 -1.64 2.31 11.36
C PRO A 80 -1.94 3.78 11.06
N LEU A 81 -2.53 4.08 9.89
CA LEU A 81 -2.92 5.44 9.51
C LEU A 81 -4.05 5.98 10.38
N LEU A 82 -5.08 5.16 10.65
CA LEU A 82 -6.17 5.51 11.57
C LEU A 82 -5.66 5.81 12.98
N ARG A 83 -4.64 5.08 13.44
CA ARG A 83 -4.00 5.35 14.73
C ARG A 83 -3.31 6.71 14.75
N LEU A 84 -2.54 7.04 13.71
CA LEU A 84 -1.92 8.37 13.59
C LEU A 84 -2.98 9.49 13.55
N CYS A 85 -4.04 9.30 12.79
CA CYS A 85 -5.17 10.23 12.77
C CYS A 85 -5.84 10.35 14.15
N HIS A 86 -6.01 9.23 14.88
CA HIS A 86 -6.53 9.28 16.23
C HIS A 86 -5.66 10.10 17.20
N GLU A 87 -4.34 9.94 17.11
CA GLU A 87 -3.39 10.63 17.99
C GLU A 87 -3.28 12.14 17.66
N ALA A 88 -3.43 12.51 16.38
CA ALA A 88 -3.25 13.88 15.89
C ALA A 88 -4.54 14.71 15.84
N LEU A 89 -5.71 14.07 15.66
CA LEU A 89 -6.97 14.76 15.39
C LEU A 89 -7.86 14.86 16.63
N PRO A 90 -8.65 15.94 16.75
CA PRO A 90 -9.65 16.08 17.78
C PRO A 90 -10.63 14.91 17.83
N SER A 91 -11.14 14.57 19.01
CA SER A 91 -12.01 13.40 19.21
C SER A 91 -13.35 13.45 18.45
N GLN A 92 -13.81 14.65 18.11
CA GLN A 92 -15.02 14.86 17.30
C GLN A 92 -14.86 14.55 15.80
N VAL A 93 -13.63 14.36 15.31
CA VAL A 93 -13.38 13.91 13.95
C VAL A 93 -13.76 12.44 13.83
N ARG A 94 -14.69 12.15 12.94
CA ARG A 94 -15.13 10.79 12.63
C ARG A 94 -14.07 10.09 11.81
N LEU A 95 -13.58 8.95 12.27
CA LEU A 95 -12.63 8.10 11.55
C LEU A 95 -13.35 6.86 11.05
N ILE A 96 -13.20 6.55 9.77
CA ILE A 96 -13.78 5.39 9.11
C ILE A 96 -12.64 4.63 8.45
N GLY A 97 -12.52 3.34 8.72
CA GLY A 97 -11.59 2.43 8.06
C GLY A 97 -12.33 1.35 7.29
N VAL A 98 -11.94 1.16 6.05
CA VAL A 98 -12.50 0.11 5.19
C VAL A 98 -11.39 -0.82 4.75
N ASP A 99 -11.59 -2.12 4.92
CA ASP A 99 -10.70 -3.13 4.36
C ASP A 99 -11.50 -4.37 3.92
N MET A 100 -11.00 -5.10 2.94
CA MET A 100 -11.62 -6.35 2.50
C MET A 100 -11.19 -7.57 3.33
N SER A 101 -10.14 -7.42 4.16
CA SER A 101 -9.58 -8.49 5.00
C SER A 101 -10.13 -8.39 6.42
N PRO A 102 -10.90 -9.40 6.89
CA PRO A 102 -11.36 -9.44 8.28
C PRO A 102 -10.20 -9.61 9.28
N ASP A 103 -9.09 -10.24 8.87
CA ASP A 103 -7.91 -10.44 9.72
C ASP A 103 -7.19 -9.11 9.97
N GLU A 104 -7.02 -8.29 8.94
CA GLU A 104 -6.49 -6.92 9.07
C GLU A 104 -7.39 -6.06 9.96
N LEU A 105 -8.70 -6.10 9.75
CA LEU A 105 -9.66 -5.36 10.58
C LEU A 105 -9.66 -5.83 12.05
N ALA A 106 -9.36 -7.12 12.31
CA ALA A 106 -9.19 -7.61 13.68
C ALA A 106 -7.96 -6.97 14.34
N LEU A 107 -6.85 -6.83 13.63
CA LEU A 107 -5.66 -6.11 14.12
C LEU A 107 -5.95 -4.61 14.32
N ALA A 108 -6.66 -3.99 13.38
CA ALA A 108 -7.06 -2.58 13.51
C ALA A 108 -7.93 -2.33 14.76
N ARG A 109 -8.90 -3.23 15.04
CA ARG A 109 -9.72 -3.17 16.27
C ARG A 109 -8.89 -3.30 17.55
N ALA A 110 -7.85 -4.14 17.50
CA ALA A 110 -6.95 -4.31 18.66
C ALA A 110 -6.01 -3.10 18.87
N ARG A 111 -5.68 -2.39 17.79
CA ARG A 111 -4.78 -1.23 17.80
C ARG A 111 -5.45 0.06 18.26
N LEU A 112 -6.71 0.25 17.91
CA LEU A 112 -7.46 1.48 18.17
C LEU A 112 -8.25 1.42 19.48
N PRO A 113 -8.42 2.54 20.19
CA PRO A 113 -9.35 2.60 21.32
C PRO A 113 -10.78 2.26 20.87
N VAL A 114 -11.52 1.57 21.73
CA VAL A 114 -12.91 1.15 21.45
C VAL A 114 -13.78 2.36 21.09
N GLY A 115 -14.49 2.24 19.96
CA GLY A 115 -15.39 3.29 19.47
C GLY A 115 -14.71 4.51 18.84
N ARG A 116 -13.36 4.49 18.66
CA ARG A 116 -12.64 5.63 18.07
C ARG A 116 -12.75 5.69 16.55
N ALA A 117 -12.88 4.55 15.89
CA ALA A 117 -13.10 4.46 14.46
C ALA A 117 -14.19 3.44 14.13
N GLU A 118 -14.93 3.71 13.05
CA GLU A 118 -15.80 2.73 12.42
C GLU A 118 -14.94 1.86 11.50
N LEU A 119 -14.93 0.54 11.72
CA LEU A 119 -14.18 -0.41 10.90
C LEU A 119 -15.16 -1.31 10.17
N VAL A 120 -15.16 -1.22 8.85
CA VAL A 120 -16.13 -1.89 7.97
C VAL A 120 -15.42 -2.82 6.99
N GLU A 121 -15.87 -4.08 6.95
CA GLU A 121 -15.43 -5.02 5.91
C GLU A 121 -16.18 -4.70 4.62
N ALA A 122 -15.46 -4.15 3.63
CA ALA A 122 -16.01 -3.83 2.32
C ALA A 122 -14.90 -3.75 1.26
N GLN A 123 -15.31 -3.81 -0.01
CA GLN A 123 -14.43 -3.54 -1.14
C GLN A 123 -14.44 -2.04 -1.47
N ALA A 124 -13.28 -1.46 -1.70
CA ALA A 124 -13.12 -0.03 -2.00
C ALA A 124 -13.89 0.44 -3.25
N GLN A 125 -14.25 -0.50 -4.15
CA GLN A 125 -15.05 -0.24 -5.33
C GLN A 125 -16.53 0.04 -5.04
N LYS A 126 -17.02 -0.23 -3.82
CA LYS A 126 -18.42 -0.12 -3.47
C LYS A 126 -18.60 0.13 -1.98
N LEU A 127 -18.89 1.38 -1.62
CA LEU A 127 -19.03 1.86 -0.25
C LEU A 127 -20.45 2.43 -0.01
N ASP A 128 -21.47 1.66 -0.41
CA ASP A 128 -22.91 2.07 -0.38
C ASP A 128 -23.41 2.46 1.01
N PHE A 129 -22.71 2.14 2.08
CA PHE A 129 -23.04 2.53 3.45
C PHE A 129 -22.66 3.98 3.79
N LEU A 130 -21.94 4.68 2.90
CA LEU A 130 -21.59 6.08 3.01
C LEU A 130 -22.42 6.91 2.02
N GLU A 131 -22.94 8.03 2.50
CA GLU A 131 -23.70 8.97 1.68
C GLU A 131 -22.80 9.76 0.73
N ASP A 132 -23.38 10.27 -0.36
CA ASP A 132 -22.68 11.15 -1.29
C ASP A 132 -22.20 12.42 -0.57
N SER A 133 -21.04 12.92 -0.93
CA SER A 133 -20.47 14.17 -0.39
C SER A 133 -20.39 14.21 1.14
N SER A 134 -20.14 13.05 1.78
CA SER A 134 -20.11 12.89 3.25
C SER A 134 -18.72 12.78 3.85
N VAL A 135 -17.67 12.78 3.03
CA VAL A 135 -16.26 12.59 3.43
C VAL A 135 -15.46 13.85 3.11
N ASP A 136 -14.73 14.38 4.08
CA ASP A 136 -13.86 15.53 3.85
C ASP A 136 -12.50 15.11 3.30
N VAL A 137 -11.95 13.98 3.79
CA VAL A 137 -10.67 13.45 3.33
C VAL A 137 -10.75 11.94 3.20
N ALA A 138 -10.44 11.41 2.01
CA ALA A 138 -10.22 10.00 1.77
C ALA A 138 -8.72 9.75 1.60
N LEU A 139 -8.18 8.78 2.35
CA LEU A 139 -6.78 8.38 2.36
C LEU A 139 -6.64 6.96 1.84
N CYS A 140 -5.56 6.66 1.11
CA CYS A 140 -5.25 5.31 0.64
C CYS A 140 -3.73 5.08 0.69
N HIS A 141 -3.27 4.18 1.58
CA HIS A 141 -1.85 3.94 1.76
C HIS A 141 -1.44 2.63 1.07
N TRP A 142 -0.68 2.73 -0.01
CA TRP A 142 -0.09 1.64 -0.82
C TRP A 142 -1.04 0.58 -1.38
N ALA A 143 -2.34 0.75 -1.26
CA ALA A 143 -3.30 -0.24 -1.75
C ALA A 143 -3.79 0.04 -3.18
N LEU A 144 -3.71 1.29 -3.64
CA LEU A 144 -4.22 1.67 -4.97
C LEU A 144 -3.55 0.89 -6.11
N THR A 145 -2.27 0.53 -5.95
CA THR A 145 -1.49 -0.30 -6.89
C THR A 145 -1.99 -1.74 -7.03
N LEU A 146 -2.79 -2.20 -6.08
CA LEU A 146 -3.33 -3.57 -6.02
C LEU A 146 -4.81 -3.63 -6.39
N MET A 147 -5.46 -2.48 -6.61
CA MET A 147 -6.89 -2.40 -6.89
C MET A 147 -7.17 -2.62 -8.37
N ASP A 148 -7.94 -3.68 -8.65
CA ASP A 148 -8.34 -4.05 -10.00
C ASP A 148 -9.83 -4.44 -10.04
N PRO A 149 -10.66 -3.71 -10.82
CA PRO A 149 -10.33 -2.45 -11.52
C PRO A 149 -10.22 -1.24 -10.57
N VAL A 150 -9.33 -0.28 -10.89
CA VAL A 150 -9.08 0.91 -10.07
C VAL A 150 -10.11 2.02 -10.32
N MET A 151 -10.65 2.15 -11.54
CA MET A 151 -11.59 3.22 -11.88
C MET A 151 -12.85 3.25 -11.00
N PRO A 152 -13.50 2.13 -10.65
CA PRO A 152 -14.61 2.14 -9.69
C PRO A 152 -14.22 2.69 -8.31
N VAL A 153 -12.98 2.47 -7.85
CA VAL A 153 -12.50 3.04 -6.58
C VAL A 153 -12.43 4.55 -6.67
N LEU A 154 -11.83 5.09 -7.73
CA LEU A 154 -11.76 6.54 -7.93
C LEU A 154 -13.14 7.17 -8.08
N SER A 155 -14.08 6.48 -8.77
CA SER A 155 -15.47 6.92 -8.88
C SER A 155 -16.19 6.97 -7.52
N GLU A 156 -15.93 5.98 -6.64
CA GLU A 156 -16.43 6.02 -5.26
C GLU A 156 -15.83 7.19 -4.48
N MET A 157 -14.53 7.45 -4.61
CA MET A 157 -13.91 8.61 -3.97
C MET A 157 -14.55 9.92 -4.46
N ALA A 158 -14.81 10.05 -5.77
CA ALA A 158 -15.48 11.23 -6.33
C ALA A 158 -16.90 11.40 -5.81
N ARG A 159 -17.66 10.31 -5.63
CA ARG A 159 -19.01 10.34 -5.06
C ARG A 159 -19.03 10.76 -3.60
N LEU A 160 -18.07 10.22 -2.81
CA LEU A 160 -18.04 10.39 -1.37
C LEU A 160 -17.50 11.74 -0.91
N LEU A 161 -16.58 12.34 -1.68
CA LEU A 161 -15.94 13.57 -1.26
C LEU A 161 -16.90 14.76 -1.30
N ALA A 162 -16.92 15.50 -0.19
CA ALA A 162 -17.63 16.77 -0.09
C ALA A 162 -16.97 17.85 -0.99
N PRO A 163 -17.68 18.93 -1.36
CA PRO A 163 -17.05 20.07 -2.02
C PRO A 163 -15.85 20.60 -1.22
N GLY A 164 -14.71 20.79 -1.87
CA GLY A 164 -13.44 21.12 -1.21
C GLY A 164 -12.76 19.96 -0.47
N GLY A 165 -13.34 18.76 -0.59
CA GLY A 165 -12.76 17.53 -0.03
C GLY A 165 -11.54 17.06 -0.79
N ARG A 166 -10.78 16.12 -0.20
CA ARG A 166 -9.50 15.64 -0.75
C ARG A 166 -9.45 14.12 -0.79
N PHE A 167 -8.87 13.62 -1.88
CA PHE A 167 -8.35 12.25 -1.94
C PHE A 167 -6.84 12.31 -1.93
N ALA A 168 -6.19 11.56 -1.05
CA ALA A 168 -4.74 11.45 -1.02
C ALA A 168 -4.31 9.97 -0.96
N ALA A 169 -3.26 9.62 -1.71
CA ALA A 169 -2.73 8.27 -1.71
C ALA A 169 -1.20 8.25 -1.68
N ILE A 170 -0.65 7.21 -1.07
CA ILE A 170 0.74 6.79 -1.25
C ILE A 170 0.75 5.60 -2.21
N VAL A 171 1.62 5.67 -3.20
CA VAL A 171 1.89 4.62 -4.18
C VAL A 171 3.39 4.48 -4.42
N ASP A 172 3.80 3.48 -5.20
CA ASP A 172 5.19 3.31 -5.60
C ASP A 172 5.73 4.56 -6.30
N GLY A 173 6.96 4.95 -5.97
CA GLY A 173 7.72 5.97 -6.69
C GLY A 173 8.60 5.37 -7.79
N PRO A 174 9.25 6.19 -8.60
CA PRO A 174 10.14 5.74 -9.66
C PRO A 174 11.35 4.99 -9.06
N MET A 175 11.62 3.78 -9.55
CA MET A 175 12.64 2.89 -8.96
C MET A 175 14.03 3.52 -8.87
N GLU A 176 14.36 4.37 -9.84
CA GLU A 176 15.63 5.08 -9.93
C GLU A 176 15.80 6.20 -8.88
N ALA A 177 14.72 6.64 -8.24
CA ALA A 177 14.78 7.69 -7.22
C ALA A 177 15.42 7.19 -5.91
N ALA A 178 15.36 5.89 -5.63
CA ALA A 178 15.96 5.31 -4.42
C ALA A 178 17.18 4.44 -4.77
N PRO A 179 18.38 4.76 -4.26
CA PRO A 179 19.57 3.96 -4.51
C PRO A 179 19.39 2.51 -4.05
N GLY A 180 19.69 1.56 -4.94
CA GLY A 180 19.63 0.13 -4.65
C GLY A 180 18.24 -0.50 -4.70
N TYR A 181 17.15 0.28 -4.83
CA TYR A 181 15.79 -0.26 -4.84
C TYR A 181 15.53 -1.19 -6.03
N ALA A 182 15.97 -0.79 -7.23
CA ALA A 182 15.82 -1.63 -8.42
C ALA A 182 16.55 -2.98 -8.26
N GLN A 183 17.76 -2.99 -7.68
CA GLN A 183 18.51 -4.24 -7.45
C GLN A 183 17.80 -5.15 -6.44
N VAL A 184 17.22 -4.58 -5.37
CA VAL A 184 16.41 -5.33 -4.39
C VAL A 184 15.17 -5.92 -5.05
N HIS A 185 14.43 -5.12 -5.81
CA HIS A 185 13.27 -5.55 -6.58
C HIS A 185 13.64 -6.70 -7.53
N ASP A 186 14.65 -6.51 -8.37
CA ASP A 186 15.04 -7.48 -9.40
C ASP A 186 15.53 -8.79 -8.78
N LEU A 187 16.24 -8.74 -7.64
CA LEU A 187 16.65 -9.91 -6.92
C LEU A 187 15.43 -10.71 -6.43
N ILE A 188 14.47 -10.07 -5.77
CA ILE A 188 13.26 -10.74 -5.26
C ILE A 188 12.48 -11.36 -6.43
N TYR A 189 12.24 -10.59 -7.49
CA TYR A 189 11.49 -11.07 -8.66
C TYR A 189 12.20 -12.18 -9.42
N SER A 190 13.54 -12.16 -9.50
CA SER A 190 14.30 -13.24 -10.14
C SER A 190 14.08 -14.59 -9.43
N HIS A 191 14.06 -14.60 -8.09
CA HIS A 191 13.76 -15.81 -7.33
C HIS A 191 12.32 -16.28 -7.54
N VAL A 192 11.37 -15.36 -7.59
CA VAL A 192 9.96 -15.68 -7.82
C VAL A 192 9.75 -16.27 -9.21
N GLN A 193 10.39 -15.70 -10.23
CA GLN A 193 10.27 -16.16 -11.62
C GLN A 193 10.90 -17.54 -11.88
N VAL A 194 11.77 -18.01 -10.99
CA VAL A 194 12.23 -19.42 -11.03
C VAL A 194 11.08 -20.39 -10.72
N GLU A 195 10.22 -20.07 -9.78
CA GLU A 195 9.08 -20.93 -9.38
C GLU A 195 7.79 -20.61 -10.16
N LEU A 196 7.61 -19.33 -10.53
CA LEU A 196 6.47 -18.81 -11.29
C LEU A 196 6.97 -17.92 -12.44
N PRO A 197 7.34 -18.48 -13.61
CA PRO A 197 8.00 -17.73 -14.70
C PRO A 197 7.20 -16.53 -15.22
N ASN A 198 5.88 -16.56 -15.10
CA ASN A 198 4.98 -15.48 -15.56
C ASN A 198 4.69 -14.42 -14.49
N TYR A 199 5.23 -14.58 -13.27
CA TYR A 199 5.09 -13.55 -12.24
C TYR A 199 5.81 -12.27 -12.65
N GLY A 200 5.13 -11.13 -12.55
CA GLY A 200 5.65 -9.82 -12.99
C GLY A 200 5.54 -9.54 -14.50
N ARG A 201 5.10 -10.53 -15.31
CA ARG A 201 4.65 -10.28 -16.69
C ARG A 201 3.21 -9.79 -16.72
N MET A 202 2.41 -10.24 -15.75
CA MET A 202 1.06 -9.75 -15.52
C MET A 202 1.11 -8.77 -14.36
N GLU A 203 0.67 -7.55 -14.59
CA GLU A 203 0.72 -6.52 -13.60
C GLU A 203 -0.36 -6.75 -12.52
N LEU A 204 0.02 -6.52 -11.27
CA LEU A 204 -0.93 -6.39 -10.18
C LEU A 204 -1.58 -5.01 -10.31
N GLY A 205 -2.89 -4.95 -10.57
CA GLY A 205 -3.65 -3.70 -10.71
C GLY A 205 -3.36 -2.91 -12.00
N ASP A 206 -3.76 -1.65 -12.03
CA ASP A 206 -3.60 -0.77 -13.20
C ASP A 206 -2.17 -0.18 -13.24
N PRO A 207 -1.39 -0.42 -14.33
CA PRO A 207 -0.01 0.05 -14.46
C PRO A 207 0.14 1.57 -14.38
N ARG A 208 -0.90 2.33 -14.75
CA ARG A 208 -0.88 3.80 -14.66
C ARG A 208 -0.69 4.32 -13.24
N VAL A 209 -1.03 3.53 -12.23
CA VAL A 209 -0.84 3.91 -10.82
C VAL A 209 0.64 3.97 -10.44
N ARG A 210 1.53 3.29 -11.20
CA ARG A 210 2.97 3.15 -10.88
C ARG A 210 3.85 4.28 -11.42
N THR A 211 3.30 5.20 -12.21
CA THR A 211 4.05 6.36 -12.71
C THR A 211 3.32 7.65 -12.35
N ALA A 212 4.06 8.73 -12.09
CA ALA A 212 3.46 10.02 -11.72
C ALA A 212 2.54 10.55 -12.83
N GLU A 213 2.97 10.44 -14.10
CA GLU A 213 2.19 10.88 -15.24
C GLU A 213 0.93 10.04 -15.44
N GLY A 214 1.05 8.71 -15.36
CA GLY A 214 -0.08 7.79 -15.48
C GLY A 214 -1.10 7.99 -14.35
N LEU A 215 -0.62 8.18 -13.11
CA LEU A 215 -1.45 8.44 -11.95
C LEU A 215 -2.23 9.75 -12.09
N VAL A 216 -1.57 10.82 -12.53
CA VAL A 216 -2.24 12.11 -12.81
C VAL A 216 -3.28 11.97 -13.92
N ALA A 217 -2.96 11.26 -15.02
CA ALA A 217 -3.90 11.02 -16.10
C ALA A 217 -5.13 10.24 -15.60
N LEU A 218 -4.89 9.15 -14.85
CA LEU A 218 -5.94 8.30 -14.26
C LEU A 218 -6.89 9.08 -13.35
N VAL A 219 -6.34 9.89 -12.42
CA VAL A 219 -7.18 10.70 -11.51
C VAL A 219 -7.96 11.77 -12.26
N LYS A 220 -7.39 12.38 -13.30
CA LYS A 220 -8.09 13.42 -14.07
C LYS A 220 -9.25 12.89 -14.90
N GLU A 221 -9.30 11.61 -15.22
CA GLU A 221 -10.48 10.97 -15.83
C GLU A 221 -11.70 11.05 -14.90
N THR A 222 -11.49 10.93 -13.59
CA THR A 222 -12.57 10.96 -12.59
C THR A 222 -12.77 12.36 -11.98
N PHE A 223 -11.69 13.11 -11.83
CA PHE A 223 -11.66 14.44 -11.18
C PHE A 223 -11.18 15.53 -12.14
N PRO A 224 -11.90 15.82 -13.25
CA PRO A 224 -11.39 16.67 -14.33
C PRO A 224 -11.09 18.11 -13.90
N ASN A 225 -11.78 18.61 -12.87
CA ASN A 225 -11.66 19.99 -12.37
C ASN A 225 -10.89 20.10 -11.04
N ALA A 226 -10.38 18.99 -10.51
CA ALA A 226 -9.64 19.01 -9.27
C ALA A 226 -8.21 19.52 -9.48
N SER A 227 -7.64 20.14 -8.45
CA SER A 227 -6.20 20.32 -8.37
C SER A 227 -5.54 18.98 -8.05
N VAL A 228 -4.41 18.70 -8.68
CA VAL A 228 -3.66 17.47 -8.48
C VAL A 228 -2.20 17.81 -8.23
N ASP A 229 -1.69 17.40 -7.07
CA ASP A 229 -0.28 17.52 -6.68
C ASP A 229 0.31 16.12 -6.51
N VAL A 230 1.48 15.88 -7.10
CA VAL A 230 2.23 14.63 -6.94
C VAL A 230 3.64 14.99 -6.49
N GLN A 231 4.05 14.42 -5.38
CA GLN A 231 5.38 14.60 -4.80
C GLN A 231 6.05 13.24 -4.63
N THR A 232 7.33 13.18 -4.93
CA THR A 232 8.17 11.99 -4.75
C THR A 232 9.12 12.19 -3.58
N GLU A 233 9.20 11.20 -2.71
CA GLU A 233 10.13 11.14 -1.59
C GLU A 233 10.82 9.78 -1.54
N VAL A 234 11.91 9.69 -0.78
CA VAL A 234 12.59 8.42 -0.50
C VAL A 234 12.58 8.17 0.99
N VAL A 235 11.93 7.09 1.40
CA VAL A 235 11.92 6.64 2.78
C VAL A 235 12.95 5.51 2.97
N ARG A 236 13.62 5.48 4.15
CA ARG A 236 14.76 4.60 4.42
C ARG A 236 14.65 3.97 5.80
N MET A 237 15.23 2.78 5.93
CA MET A 237 15.55 2.19 7.22
C MET A 237 16.98 1.64 7.19
N SER A 238 17.67 1.69 8.33
CA SER A 238 19.04 1.16 8.50
C SER A 238 19.07 0.13 9.61
N GLY A 239 19.95 -0.85 9.49
CA GLY A 239 20.09 -1.90 10.50
C GLY A 239 20.90 -3.12 10.03
N PRO A 240 20.86 -4.22 10.79
CA PRO A 240 21.46 -5.49 10.37
C PRO A 240 20.86 -5.95 9.03
N ALA A 241 21.71 -6.38 8.11
CA ALA A 241 21.30 -6.74 6.76
C ALA A 241 20.25 -7.86 6.71
N GLU A 242 20.34 -8.82 7.63
CA GLU A 242 19.38 -9.91 7.76
C GLU A 242 17.98 -9.40 8.16
N THR A 243 17.93 -8.47 9.10
CA THR A 243 16.67 -7.83 9.51
C THR A 243 16.09 -7.00 8.35
N LEU A 244 16.94 -6.22 7.65
CA LEU A 244 16.51 -5.44 6.50
C LEU A 244 15.99 -6.31 5.36
N ALA A 245 16.62 -7.48 5.12
CA ALA A 245 16.18 -8.43 4.11
C ALA A 245 14.78 -8.98 4.41
N GLU A 246 14.51 -9.35 5.66
CA GLU A 246 13.18 -9.81 6.08
C GLU A 246 12.12 -8.71 5.95
N GLU A 247 12.42 -7.49 6.39
CA GLU A 247 11.51 -6.35 6.31
C GLU A 247 11.24 -5.95 4.86
N ALA A 248 12.28 -5.86 4.02
CA ALA A 248 12.14 -5.56 2.60
C ALA A 248 11.33 -6.66 1.89
N ALA A 249 11.66 -7.93 2.08
CA ALA A 249 10.90 -9.05 1.50
C ALA A 249 9.44 -9.05 1.97
N GLY A 250 9.17 -8.69 3.24
CA GLY A 250 7.83 -8.55 3.78
C GLY A 250 7.00 -7.46 3.11
N PHE A 251 7.61 -6.49 2.46
CA PHE A 251 6.91 -5.46 1.69
C PHE A 251 6.45 -5.93 0.30
N PHE A 252 7.16 -6.91 -0.30
CA PHE A 252 6.83 -7.39 -1.65
C PHE A 252 5.89 -8.59 -1.62
N TYR A 253 4.68 -8.45 -2.17
CA TYR A 253 3.72 -9.57 -2.34
C TYR A 253 4.34 -10.76 -3.06
N ALA A 254 5.27 -10.53 -3.96
CA ALA A 254 6.04 -11.53 -4.67
C ALA A 254 6.74 -12.55 -3.74
N ALA A 255 7.23 -12.11 -2.60
CA ALA A 255 7.96 -12.99 -1.67
C ALA A 255 7.07 -14.05 -1.00
N PHE A 256 5.75 -13.86 -0.96
CA PHE A 256 4.82 -14.79 -0.30
C PHE A 256 4.44 -16.01 -1.14
N VAL A 257 4.73 -16.00 -2.45
CA VAL A 257 4.50 -17.17 -3.31
C VAL A 257 5.67 -18.14 -3.35
N LEU A 258 6.83 -17.76 -2.79
CA LEU A 258 8.03 -18.59 -2.76
C LEU A 258 7.89 -19.79 -1.84
N SER A 259 8.45 -20.93 -2.26
CA SER A 259 8.68 -22.06 -1.35
C SER A 259 9.60 -21.66 -0.20
N PRO A 260 9.50 -22.32 0.97
CA PRO A 260 10.36 -22.00 2.12
C PRO A 260 11.86 -22.08 1.82
N ALA A 261 12.26 -22.99 0.92
CA ALA A 261 13.66 -23.13 0.52
C ALA A 261 14.12 -22.00 -0.40
N ALA A 262 13.27 -21.59 -1.37
CA ALA A 262 13.55 -20.46 -2.25
C ALA A 262 13.56 -19.15 -1.46
N ARG A 263 12.58 -18.95 -0.55
CA ARG A 263 12.53 -17.76 0.32
C ARG A 263 13.79 -17.63 1.17
N ARG A 264 14.28 -18.69 1.78
CA ARG A 264 15.55 -18.63 2.54
C ARG A 264 16.73 -18.20 1.68
N ARG A 265 16.91 -18.82 0.48
CA ARG A 265 17.98 -18.43 -0.45
C ARG A 265 17.86 -16.97 -0.86
N MET A 266 16.65 -16.51 -1.22
CA MET A 266 16.38 -15.12 -1.57
C MET A 266 16.76 -14.18 -0.42
N LEU A 267 16.41 -14.48 0.83
CA LEU A 267 16.76 -13.67 1.99
C LEU A 267 18.27 -13.61 2.25
N ASP A 268 18.98 -14.74 2.11
CA ASP A 268 20.43 -14.79 2.25
C ASP A 268 21.14 -13.91 1.20
N GLU A 269 20.71 -14.00 -0.07
CA GLU A 269 21.22 -13.20 -1.17
C GLU A 269 20.85 -11.72 -1.03
N LEU A 270 19.63 -11.42 -0.58
CA LEU A 270 19.18 -10.05 -0.32
C LEU A 270 19.99 -9.40 0.81
N GLY A 271 20.27 -10.14 1.89
CA GLY A 271 21.15 -9.67 2.96
C GLY A 271 22.57 -9.39 2.47
N ALA A 272 23.11 -10.22 1.56
CA ALA A 272 24.41 -9.98 0.94
C ALA A 272 24.38 -8.71 0.04
N LEU A 273 23.38 -8.57 -0.79
CA LEU A 273 23.18 -7.37 -1.64
C LEU A 273 23.10 -6.09 -0.80
N LEU A 274 22.33 -6.07 0.29
CA LEU A 274 22.21 -4.89 1.14
C LEU A 274 23.55 -4.46 1.78
N ARG A 275 24.44 -5.43 2.11
CA ARG A 275 25.82 -5.12 2.55
C ARG A 275 26.67 -4.55 1.41
N GLU A 276 26.53 -5.11 0.21
CA GLU A 276 27.26 -4.64 -0.97
C GLU A 276 26.84 -3.22 -1.37
N LEU A 277 25.56 -2.89 -1.28
CA LEU A 277 25.04 -1.54 -1.54
C LEU A 277 25.48 -0.51 -0.48
N SER A 278 25.98 -0.94 0.67
CA SER A 278 26.36 -0.05 1.80
C SER A 278 27.82 -0.26 2.24
N PRO A 279 28.84 -0.16 1.37
CA PRO A 279 30.22 -0.51 1.70
C PRO A 279 30.76 0.39 2.81
N GLY A 280 31.24 -0.26 3.89
CA GLY A 280 31.82 0.44 5.05
C GLY A 280 30.86 1.25 5.89
N ARG A 281 29.52 1.10 5.68
CA ARG A 281 28.45 1.76 6.44
C ARG A 281 27.46 0.70 6.97
N VAL A 282 26.58 1.14 7.88
CA VAL A 282 25.43 0.34 8.28
C VAL A 282 24.55 0.09 7.04
N PRO A 283 24.17 -1.16 6.77
CA PRO A 283 23.25 -1.45 5.67
C PRO A 283 21.99 -0.63 5.73
N GLU A 284 21.50 -0.22 4.55
CA GLU A 284 20.29 0.60 4.37
C GLU A 284 19.41 -0.03 3.31
N PHE A 285 18.10 -0.01 3.54
CA PHE A 285 17.08 -0.24 2.54
C PHE A 285 16.32 1.06 2.31
N ALA A 286 16.16 1.46 1.05
CA ALA A 286 15.48 2.69 0.65
C ALA A 286 14.36 2.37 -0.34
N MET A 287 13.21 3.01 -0.18
CA MET A 287 12.05 2.89 -1.06
C MET A 287 11.64 4.25 -1.62
N PRO A 288 11.43 4.38 -2.94
CA PRO A 288 10.83 5.57 -3.51
C PRO A 288 9.31 5.53 -3.31
N VAL A 289 8.72 6.64 -2.95
CA VAL A 289 7.28 6.76 -2.74
C VAL A 289 6.73 8.01 -3.42
N ASN A 290 5.58 7.91 -4.07
CA ASN A 290 4.80 9.03 -4.56
C ASN A 290 3.63 9.28 -3.62
N ARG A 291 3.41 10.52 -3.20
CA ARG A 291 2.17 10.99 -2.63
C ARG A 291 1.41 11.78 -3.66
N ILE A 292 0.18 11.39 -3.96
CA ILE A 292 -0.76 12.20 -4.72
C ILE A 292 -1.78 12.84 -3.78
N VAL A 293 -2.11 14.10 -4.03
CA VAL A 293 -3.23 14.80 -3.39
C VAL A 293 -4.11 15.38 -4.48
N VAL A 294 -5.38 15.02 -4.46
CA VAL A 294 -6.44 15.50 -5.34
C VAL A 294 -7.41 16.31 -4.52
N GLU A 295 -7.55 17.60 -4.79
CA GLU A 295 -8.47 18.49 -4.06
C GLU A 295 -9.58 18.98 -4.97
N LEU A 296 -10.82 18.75 -4.54
CA LEU A 296 -12.00 19.22 -5.25
C LEU A 296 -12.17 20.73 -5.09
N ALA A 297 -12.76 21.38 -6.09
CA ALA A 297 -13.13 22.78 -5.96
C ALA A 297 -14.12 22.96 -4.78
N GLY A 298 -13.89 23.98 -3.97
CA GLY A 298 -14.87 24.42 -2.96
C GLY A 298 -16.11 25.02 -3.62
N SER A 299 -17.22 25.00 -2.92
CA SER A 299 -18.49 25.66 -3.37
C SER A 299 -18.35 27.17 -3.36
#